data_d6394dfe62e96d74229eef817356da57
#
_entry.id   d6394dfe62e96d74229eef817356da57
#
_cell.length_a   1.000
_cell.length_b   1.000
_cell.length_c   1.000
_cell.angle_alpha   90.00
_cell.angle_beta   90.00
_cell.angle_gamma   90.00
#
_symmetry.space_group_name_H-M   'P 1'
#
loop_
_entity.id
_entity.type
_entity.pdbx_description
1 polymer ?
#
loop_
_entity_poly.entity_id
_entity_poly.type
_entity_poly.pdbx_seq_one_letter_code
_entity_poly.pdbx_strand_id
1 'polypeptide(L)'
;IEYYIDGIGQTQVNTKVEMTFARGLRAILRQDPDVVMVGEIRDLETAQIAVQASLTGHLVMSTLHTNTAAGAMTRLRDMGIEPFLLSSSLVGVVAQRLVRTLNPDTKQAFEAGEYERRLLGLGPKDPSPTLYRAGRDPTTGFRGRTGIYELIIIDDAMRTMIHDGVSEQEIERYARTQTPSIRDDGLRKVLAGETTLEEVLRVTRED
;
A
#
# COMPACT_ATOMS: atom_id res chain seq x y z
N ILE A 1 -3.11 19.53 -2.17
CA ILE A 1 -4.09 19.09 -3.21
C ILE A 1 -3.36 19.10 -4.54
N GLU A 2 -3.24 17.96 -5.17
CA GLU A 2 -2.64 17.85 -6.51
C GLU A 2 -3.71 17.95 -7.61
N TYR A 3 -4.89 17.40 -7.32
CA TYR A 3 -6.03 17.41 -8.25
C TYR A 3 -7.30 17.81 -7.50
N TYR A 4 -8.11 18.64 -8.13
CA TYR A 4 -9.47 18.90 -7.66
C TYR A 4 -10.39 17.81 -8.17
N ILE A 5 -11.23 17.29 -7.27
CA ILE A 5 -12.18 16.20 -7.56
C ILE A 5 -13.58 16.77 -7.32
N ASP A 6 -14.40 16.76 -8.36
CA ASP A 6 -15.76 17.25 -8.28
C ASP A 6 -16.59 16.45 -7.26
N GLY A 7 -17.35 17.15 -6.44
CA GLY A 7 -18.18 16.55 -5.40
C GLY A 7 -17.45 16.22 -4.09
N ILE A 8 -16.13 16.47 -4.00
CA ILE A 8 -15.36 16.28 -2.77
C ILE A 8 -14.91 17.63 -2.23
N GLY A 9 -15.23 17.91 -0.96
CA GLY A 9 -14.69 19.06 -0.24
C GLY A 9 -13.20 18.88 0.01
N GLN A 10 -12.36 19.78 -0.50
CA GLN A 10 -10.90 19.65 -0.41
C GLN A 10 -10.30 20.88 0.25
N THR A 11 -9.49 20.68 1.28
CA THR A 11 -8.79 21.74 2.02
C THR A 11 -7.29 21.61 1.84
N GLN A 12 -6.64 22.66 1.33
CA GLN A 12 -5.19 22.71 1.15
C GLN A 12 -4.49 23.12 2.45
N VAL A 13 -3.48 22.35 2.85
CA VAL A 13 -2.53 22.75 3.90
C VAL A 13 -1.81 24.04 3.50
N ASN A 14 -1.76 25.00 4.41
CA ASN A 14 -1.07 26.27 4.21
C ASN A 14 -0.43 26.73 5.52
N THR A 15 0.84 26.45 5.68
CA THR A 15 1.60 26.76 6.89
C THR A 15 1.75 28.26 7.17
N LYS A 16 1.64 29.12 6.14
CA LYS A 16 1.72 30.59 6.31
C LYS A 16 0.56 31.16 7.13
N VAL A 17 -0.58 30.47 7.13
CA VAL A 17 -1.78 30.83 7.92
C VAL A 17 -2.09 29.77 8.97
N GLU A 18 -1.10 28.98 9.34
CA GLU A 18 -1.18 27.92 10.35
C GLU A 18 -2.24 26.84 10.04
N MET A 19 -2.61 26.68 8.78
CA MET A 19 -3.47 25.60 8.34
C MET A 19 -2.65 24.30 8.19
N THR A 20 -2.48 23.58 9.28
CA THR A 20 -1.82 22.27 9.37
C THR A 20 -2.80 21.13 9.07
N PHE A 21 -2.32 19.89 8.91
CA PHE A 21 -3.18 18.71 8.82
C PHE A 21 -4.07 18.58 10.05
N ALA A 22 -3.53 18.71 11.24
CA ALA A 22 -4.28 18.61 12.50
C ALA A 22 -5.39 19.67 12.58
N ARG A 23 -5.09 20.93 12.27
CA ARG A 23 -6.06 22.03 12.30
C ARG A 23 -7.16 21.85 11.25
N GLY A 24 -6.77 21.48 10.03
CA GLY A 24 -7.72 21.19 8.95
C GLY A 24 -8.65 20.03 9.29
N LEU A 25 -8.10 18.93 9.81
CA LEU A 25 -8.87 17.76 10.20
C LEU A 25 -9.89 18.09 11.30
N ARG A 26 -9.49 18.82 12.34
CA ARG A 26 -10.44 19.28 13.38
C ARG A 26 -11.58 20.14 12.81
N ALA A 27 -11.29 20.98 11.83
CA ALA A 27 -12.31 21.81 11.21
C ALA A 27 -13.27 21.00 10.34
N ILE A 28 -12.75 20.05 9.57
CA ILE A 28 -13.52 19.16 8.69
C ILE A 28 -14.46 18.28 9.52
N LEU A 29 -14.00 17.69 10.62
CA LEU A 29 -14.82 16.86 11.51
C LEU A 29 -16.02 17.58 12.13
N ARG A 30 -16.02 18.91 12.15
CA ARG A 30 -17.18 19.71 12.60
C ARG A 30 -18.22 19.98 11.51
N GLN A 31 -17.97 19.50 10.29
CA GLN A 31 -18.90 19.63 9.17
C GLN A 31 -19.74 18.35 8.94
N ASP A 32 -19.74 17.47 9.94
CA ASP A 32 -20.51 16.21 9.96
C ASP A 32 -20.21 15.30 8.72
N PRO A 33 -18.94 15.01 8.41
CA PRO A 33 -18.60 14.15 7.31
C PRO A 33 -18.71 12.68 7.72
N ASP A 34 -19.16 11.79 6.82
CA ASP A 34 -19.08 10.34 7.03
C ASP A 34 -17.68 9.81 6.76
N VAL A 35 -17.00 10.37 5.74
CA VAL A 35 -15.70 9.94 5.27
C VAL A 35 -14.74 11.12 5.20
N VAL A 36 -13.57 10.95 5.79
CA VAL A 36 -12.50 11.96 5.77
C VAL A 36 -11.22 11.34 5.25
N MET A 37 -10.53 12.04 4.34
CA MET A 37 -9.20 11.67 3.90
C MET A 37 -8.17 12.71 4.36
N VAL A 38 -7.18 12.25 5.12
CA VAL A 38 -6.00 13.02 5.50
C VAL A 38 -4.88 12.63 4.54
N GLY A 39 -4.34 13.58 3.80
CA GLY A 39 -3.32 13.31 2.77
C GLY A 39 -2.17 12.46 3.30
N GLU A 40 -1.68 12.78 4.52
CA GLU A 40 -0.69 11.97 5.22
C GLU A 40 -0.70 12.24 6.73
N ILE A 41 -0.27 11.26 7.52
CA ILE A 41 -0.01 11.40 8.96
C ILE A 41 1.49 11.42 9.16
N ARG A 42 2.03 12.54 9.67
CA ARG A 42 3.46 12.73 9.97
C ARG A 42 3.77 12.91 11.44
N ASP A 43 2.78 13.26 12.23
CA ASP A 43 2.95 13.66 13.64
C ASP A 43 1.88 13.06 14.53
N LEU A 44 2.18 12.99 15.82
CA LEU A 44 1.30 12.42 16.84
C LEU A 44 -0.06 13.14 16.92
N GLU A 45 -0.07 14.47 16.80
CA GLU A 45 -1.29 15.26 16.94
C GLU A 45 -2.30 14.88 15.85
N THR A 46 -1.86 14.82 14.58
CA THR A 46 -2.68 14.40 13.45
C THR A 46 -3.16 12.95 13.62
N ALA A 47 -2.25 12.04 14.05
CA ALA A 47 -2.57 10.65 14.29
C ALA A 47 -3.64 10.48 15.38
N GLN A 48 -3.52 11.18 16.50
CA GLN A 48 -4.51 11.14 17.59
C GLN A 48 -5.89 11.61 17.15
N ILE A 49 -5.96 12.70 16.38
CA ILE A 49 -7.25 13.22 15.89
C ILE A 49 -7.89 12.22 14.92
N ALA A 50 -7.10 11.62 14.01
CA ALA A 50 -7.56 10.63 13.06
C ALA A 50 -8.13 9.38 13.76
N VAL A 51 -7.39 8.84 14.74
CA VAL A 51 -7.82 7.69 15.54
C VAL A 51 -9.08 8.02 16.33
N GLN A 52 -9.15 9.19 16.98
CA GLN A 52 -10.31 9.62 17.73
C GLN A 52 -11.55 9.76 16.84
N ALA A 53 -11.40 10.33 15.64
CA ALA A 53 -12.47 10.43 14.66
C ALA A 53 -12.99 9.06 14.24
N SER A 54 -12.12 8.08 14.00
CA SER A 54 -12.53 6.72 13.63
C SER A 54 -13.28 6.02 14.76
N LEU A 55 -12.89 6.23 16.02
CA LEU A 55 -13.60 5.69 17.20
C LEU A 55 -14.96 6.32 17.42
N THR A 56 -15.21 7.52 16.89
CA THR A 56 -16.51 8.22 16.96
C THR A 56 -17.39 8.01 15.74
N GLY A 57 -17.04 7.06 14.85
CA GLY A 57 -17.91 6.59 13.77
C GLY A 57 -17.54 7.09 12.37
N HIS A 58 -16.47 7.90 12.22
CA HIS A 58 -16.03 8.36 10.91
C HIS A 58 -15.15 7.31 10.23
N LEU A 59 -15.28 7.15 8.92
CA LEU A 59 -14.27 6.46 8.13
C LEU A 59 -13.13 7.43 7.83
N VAL A 60 -11.98 7.19 8.43
CA VAL A 60 -10.78 8.01 8.20
C VAL A 60 -9.78 7.26 7.34
N MET A 61 -9.50 7.80 6.17
CA MET A 61 -8.44 7.31 5.28
C MET A 61 -7.21 8.20 5.38
N SER A 62 -6.03 7.62 5.35
CA SER A 62 -4.77 8.37 5.33
C SER A 62 -3.65 7.58 4.67
N THR A 63 -2.52 8.26 4.46
CA THR A 63 -1.30 7.60 4.01
C THR A 63 -0.20 7.72 5.06
N LEU A 64 0.69 6.74 5.05
CA LEU A 64 1.91 6.69 5.85
C LEU A 64 3.09 6.34 4.94
N HIS A 65 4.25 6.91 5.22
CA HIS A 65 5.48 6.54 4.52
C HIS A 65 6.15 5.39 5.27
N THR A 66 5.88 4.16 4.84
CA THR A 66 6.47 2.92 5.37
C THR A 66 6.88 1.99 4.25
N ASN A 67 7.80 1.08 4.51
CA ASN A 67 8.27 0.12 3.51
C ASN A 67 7.29 -1.03 3.31
N THR A 68 6.59 -1.45 4.38
CA THR A 68 5.65 -2.58 4.41
C THR A 68 4.28 -2.13 4.91
N ALA A 69 3.24 -2.93 4.62
CA ALA A 69 1.91 -2.69 5.19
C ALA A 69 1.91 -2.93 6.71
N ALA A 70 2.62 -3.95 7.19
CA ALA A 70 2.77 -4.21 8.63
C ALA A 70 3.51 -3.07 9.33
N GLY A 71 4.51 -2.48 8.70
CA GLY A 71 5.27 -1.33 9.21
C GLY A 71 4.41 -0.08 9.47
N ALA A 72 3.26 0.05 8.83
CA ALA A 72 2.33 1.14 9.11
C ALA A 72 1.81 1.11 10.55
N MET A 73 1.54 -0.07 11.08
CA MET A 73 1.09 -0.24 12.48
C MET A 73 2.21 0.09 13.46
N THR A 74 3.42 -0.41 13.20
CA THR A 74 4.61 -0.07 13.97
C THR A 74 4.87 1.44 13.94
N ARG A 75 4.75 2.08 12.78
CA ARG A 75 4.95 3.52 12.64
C ARG A 75 3.97 4.35 13.46
N LEU A 76 2.68 3.99 13.46
CA LEU A 76 1.67 4.66 14.30
C LEU A 76 1.97 4.48 15.79
N ARG A 77 2.40 3.30 16.20
CA ARG A 77 2.82 3.01 17.58
C ARG A 77 4.06 3.82 17.98
N ASP A 78 5.06 3.91 17.11
CA ASP A 78 6.27 4.70 17.32
C ASP A 78 5.99 6.22 17.40
N MET A 79 4.94 6.68 16.74
CA MET A 79 4.43 8.05 16.90
C MET A 79 3.77 8.30 18.26
N GLY A 80 3.49 7.25 19.05
CA GLY A 80 2.91 7.35 20.37
C GLY A 80 1.41 7.02 20.43
N ILE A 81 0.84 6.36 19.42
CA ILE A 81 -0.54 5.85 19.50
C ILE A 81 -0.53 4.53 20.27
N GLU A 82 -1.35 4.47 21.30
CA GLU A 82 -1.48 3.29 22.15
C GLU A 82 -2.02 2.07 21.37
N PRO A 83 -1.49 0.86 21.60
CA PRO A 83 -1.89 -0.36 20.87
C PRO A 83 -3.40 -0.64 20.92
N PHE A 84 -4.06 -0.39 22.07
CA PHE A 84 -5.50 -0.62 22.22
C PHE A 84 -6.34 0.31 21.34
N LEU A 85 -5.86 1.54 21.08
CA LEU A 85 -6.52 2.48 20.18
C LEU A 85 -6.37 2.02 18.72
N LEU A 86 -5.17 1.56 18.34
CA LEU A 86 -4.92 1.04 16.99
C LEU A 86 -5.76 -0.21 16.72
N SER A 87 -5.79 -1.17 17.63
CA SER A 87 -6.58 -2.39 17.50
C SER A 87 -8.07 -2.14 17.34
N SER A 88 -8.58 -1.05 17.95
CA SER A 88 -10.00 -0.68 17.90
C SER A 88 -10.37 0.20 16.71
N SER A 89 -9.42 0.93 16.12
CA SER A 89 -9.66 1.91 15.06
C SER A 89 -9.28 1.45 13.66
N LEU A 90 -8.23 0.60 13.53
CA LEU A 90 -7.79 0.14 12.22
C LEU A 90 -8.76 -0.87 11.62
N VAL A 91 -9.07 -0.70 10.34
CA VAL A 91 -9.90 -1.60 9.54
C VAL A 91 -9.07 -2.38 8.54
N GLY A 92 -8.06 -1.74 7.97
CA GLY A 92 -7.16 -2.37 7.02
C GLY A 92 -6.01 -1.45 6.63
N VAL A 93 -4.97 -2.04 6.05
CA VAL A 93 -3.79 -1.34 5.52
C VAL A 93 -3.53 -1.83 4.11
N VAL A 94 -3.39 -0.89 3.18
CA VAL A 94 -3.04 -1.18 1.79
C VAL A 94 -1.64 -0.64 1.53
N ALA A 95 -0.70 -1.51 1.17
CA ALA A 95 0.56 -1.09 0.58
C ALA A 95 0.45 -1.07 -0.94
N GLN A 96 1.10 -0.10 -1.57
CA GLN A 96 1.09 0.10 -3.01
C GLN A 96 2.49 0.43 -3.52
N ARG A 97 2.85 -0.15 -4.67
CA ARG A 97 4.00 0.27 -5.46
C ARG A 97 3.57 0.40 -6.92
N LEU A 98 4.23 1.28 -7.66
CA LEU A 98 4.00 1.45 -9.09
C LEU A 98 5.09 0.73 -9.90
N VAL A 99 4.65 -0.06 -10.86
CA VAL A 99 5.48 -0.69 -11.88
C VAL A 99 5.12 -0.14 -13.27
N ARG A 100 6.09 -0.07 -14.18
CA ARG A 100 5.83 0.32 -15.56
C ARG A 100 5.04 -0.78 -16.28
N THR A 101 4.06 -0.39 -17.09
CA THR A 101 3.26 -1.32 -17.88
C THR A 101 3.94 -1.54 -19.23
N LEU A 102 4.07 -2.79 -19.64
CA LEU A 102 4.58 -3.15 -20.95
C LEU A 102 3.70 -2.54 -22.05
N ASN A 103 4.34 -1.98 -23.07
CA ASN A 103 3.63 -1.55 -24.26
C ASN A 103 3.16 -2.78 -25.06
N PRO A 104 1.85 -3.00 -25.22
CA PRO A 104 1.32 -4.18 -25.89
C PRO A 104 1.78 -4.32 -27.33
N ASP A 105 2.08 -3.19 -28.01
CA ASP A 105 2.45 -3.15 -29.43
C ASP A 105 3.91 -3.58 -29.66
N THR A 106 4.76 -3.49 -28.62
CA THR A 106 6.20 -3.72 -28.76
C THR A 106 6.76 -4.83 -27.86
N LYS A 107 5.97 -5.30 -26.89
CA LYS A 107 6.41 -6.36 -25.97
C LYS A 107 6.77 -7.65 -26.71
N GLN A 108 7.79 -8.33 -26.23
CA GLN A 108 8.29 -9.56 -26.82
C GLN A 108 8.09 -10.73 -25.87
N ALA A 109 7.42 -11.77 -26.36
CA ALA A 109 7.24 -13.01 -25.61
C ALA A 109 8.56 -13.81 -25.55
N PHE A 110 8.80 -14.47 -24.44
CA PHE A 110 9.87 -15.45 -24.28
C PHE A 110 9.45 -16.52 -23.27
N GLU A 111 10.07 -17.67 -23.34
CA GLU A 111 9.83 -18.76 -22.39
C GLU A 111 10.69 -18.53 -21.15
N ALA A 112 10.09 -18.69 -19.94
CA ALA A 112 10.80 -18.50 -18.69
C ALA A 112 11.97 -19.47 -18.56
N GLY A 113 13.18 -18.95 -18.34
CA GLY A 113 14.36 -19.72 -18.04
C GLY A 113 14.39 -20.21 -16.58
N GLU A 114 15.47 -20.91 -16.21
CA GLU A 114 15.63 -21.46 -14.86
C GLU A 114 15.61 -20.38 -13.77
N TYR A 115 16.17 -19.21 -14.06
CA TYR A 115 16.20 -18.07 -13.14
C TYR A 115 14.80 -17.51 -12.88
N GLU A 116 14.05 -17.23 -13.95
CA GLU A 116 12.67 -16.72 -13.85
C GLU A 116 11.76 -17.73 -13.16
N ARG A 117 11.87 -19.00 -13.51
CA ARG A 117 11.08 -20.08 -12.88
C ARG A 117 11.29 -20.14 -11.38
N ARG A 118 12.53 -20.02 -10.90
CA ARG A 118 12.87 -20.01 -9.47
C ARG A 118 12.23 -18.80 -8.78
N LEU A 119 12.28 -17.62 -9.39
CA LEU A 119 11.69 -16.40 -8.85
C LEU A 119 10.15 -16.45 -8.81
N LEU A 120 9.54 -17.19 -9.75
CA LEU A 120 8.12 -17.45 -9.79
C LEU A 120 7.69 -18.59 -8.84
N GLY A 121 8.61 -19.21 -8.11
CA GLY A 121 8.33 -20.32 -7.22
C GLY A 121 7.98 -21.64 -7.94
N LEU A 122 8.32 -21.78 -9.23
CA LEU A 122 8.02 -22.94 -10.05
C LEU A 122 9.04 -24.05 -9.86
N GLY A 123 8.54 -25.27 -9.65
CA GLY A 123 9.34 -26.47 -9.53
C GLY A 123 9.84 -27.00 -10.89
N PRO A 124 10.77 -27.98 -10.89
CA PRO A 124 11.33 -28.54 -12.13
C PRO A 124 10.30 -29.18 -13.07
N LYS A 125 9.18 -29.65 -12.51
CA LYS A 125 8.11 -30.33 -13.27
C LYS A 125 6.98 -29.43 -13.71
N ASP A 126 6.95 -28.17 -13.23
CA ASP A 126 5.90 -27.22 -13.61
C ASP A 126 6.14 -26.77 -15.06
N PRO A 127 5.09 -26.50 -15.85
CA PRO A 127 5.25 -25.98 -17.20
C PRO A 127 5.93 -24.62 -17.16
N SER A 128 6.76 -24.36 -18.17
CA SER A 128 7.43 -23.04 -18.29
C SER A 128 6.42 -22.02 -18.80
N PRO A 129 6.14 -20.95 -18.07
CA PRO A 129 5.22 -19.92 -18.54
C PRO A 129 5.87 -19.05 -19.62
N THR A 130 5.04 -18.52 -20.49
CA THR A 130 5.42 -17.43 -21.39
C THR A 130 5.46 -16.13 -20.59
N LEU A 131 6.61 -15.48 -20.57
CA LEU A 131 6.80 -14.16 -20.02
C LEU A 131 7.00 -13.13 -21.12
N TYR A 132 6.99 -11.86 -20.74
CA TYR A 132 7.15 -10.75 -21.68
C TYR A 132 8.24 -9.80 -21.20
N ARG A 133 9.02 -9.30 -22.14
CA ARG A 133 10.02 -8.24 -21.94
C ARG A 133 9.68 -7.02 -22.78
N ALA A 134 10.19 -5.87 -22.36
CA ALA A 134 10.05 -4.64 -23.12
C ALA A 134 10.71 -4.76 -24.50
N GLY A 135 10.13 -4.09 -25.47
CA GLY A 135 10.75 -3.94 -26.79
C GLY A 135 12.14 -3.32 -26.69
N ARG A 136 12.95 -3.47 -27.75
CA ARG A 136 14.36 -3.03 -27.74
C ARG A 136 14.55 -1.53 -27.59
N ASP A 137 13.56 -0.73 -27.96
CA ASP A 137 13.60 0.73 -27.80
C ASP A 137 13.14 1.11 -26.38
N PRO A 138 14.02 1.69 -25.54
CA PRO A 138 13.68 2.07 -24.17
C PRO A 138 12.56 3.10 -24.09
N THR A 139 12.33 3.89 -25.14
CA THR A 139 11.32 4.96 -25.14
C THR A 139 9.92 4.42 -25.45
N THR A 140 9.80 3.29 -26.12
CA THR A 140 8.55 2.68 -26.56
C THR A 140 8.24 1.34 -25.89
N GLY A 141 9.17 0.78 -25.13
CA GLY A 141 9.04 -0.54 -24.49
C GLY A 141 8.01 -0.59 -23.35
N PHE A 142 7.75 0.56 -22.70
CA PHE A 142 6.76 0.71 -21.63
C PHE A 142 5.79 1.83 -21.97
N ARG A 143 4.52 1.65 -21.52
CA ARG A 143 3.46 2.66 -21.71
C ARG A 143 2.61 2.76 -20.45
N GLY A 144 2.82 3.82 -19.67
CA GLY A 144 2.11 4.05 -18.42
C GLY A 144 2.64 3.21 -17.25
N ARG A 145 1.87 3.18 -16.18
CA ARG A 145 2.17 2.47 -14.93
C ARG A 145 0.92 1.81 -14.39
N THR A 146 1.09 0.71 -13.65
CA THR A 146 0.03 0.05 -12.89
C THR A 146 0.48 -0.13 -11.45
N GLY A 147 -0.49 -0.25 -10.52
CA GLY A 147 -0.21 -0.55 -9.12
C GLY A 147 -0.04 -2.04 -8.89
N ILE A 148 0.87 -2.41 -8.00
CA ILE A 148 0.86 -3.69 -7.31
C ILE A 148 0.55 -3.45 -5.86
N TYR A 149 -0.21 -4.35 -5.24
CA TYR A 149 -0.86 -4.10 -3.97
C TYR A 149 -0.65 -5.26 -2.99
N GLU A 150 -0.67 -4.90 -1.71
CA GLU A 150 -0.80 -5.80 -0.59
C GLU A 150 -1.90 -5.26 0.31
N LEU A 151 -2.81 -6.11 0.76
CA LEU A 151 -3.87 -5.75 1.68
C LEU A 151 -3.72 -6.54 2.97
N ILE A 152 -3.66 -5.84 4.10
CA ILE A 152 -3.81 -6.43 5.44
C ILE A 152 -5.19 -6.06 5.96
N ILE A 153 -6.03 -7.06 6.19
CA ILE A 153 -7.35 -6.90 6.82
C ILE A 153 -7.17 -7.06 8.33
N ILE A 154 -7.76 -6.15 9.10
CA ILE A 154 -7.69 -6.19 10.56
C ILE A 154 -8.89 -7.00 11.08
N ASP A 155 -8.75 -8.31 11.05
CA ASP A 155 -9.69 -9.25 11.67
C ASP A 155 -9.47 -9.35 13.20
N ASP A 156 -10.25 -10.16 13.89
CA ASP A 156 -10.21 -10.27 15.34
C ASP A 156 -8.86 -10.81 15.85
N ALA A 157 -8.23 -11.73 15.12
CA ALA A 157 -6.91 -12.24 15.48
C ALA A 157 -5.84 -11.15 15.30
N MET A 158 -5.88 -10.40 14.18
CA MET A 158 -4.99 -9.27 13.96
C MET A 158 -5.18 -8.18 15.01
N ARG A 159 -6.44 -7.89 15.42
CA ARG A 159 -6.72 -6.95 16.52
C ARG A 159 -6.03 -7.37 17.81
N THR A 160 -6.12 -8.65 18.17
CA THR A 160 -5.44 -9.19 19.35
C THR A 160 -3.92 -9.01 19.24
N MET A 161 -3.34 -9.35 18.10
CA MET A 161 -1.90 -9.18 17.86
C MET A 161 -1.45 -7.73 17.99
N ILE A 162 -2.22 -6.78 17.43
CA ILE A 162 -1.93 -5.33 17.55
C ILE A 162 -2.04 -4.89 19.01
N HIS A 163 -3.09 -5.33 19.72
CA HIS A 163 -3.32 -5.00 21.14
C HIS A 163 -2.15 -5.48 22.00
N ASP A 164 -1.69 -6.71 21.79
CA ASP A 164 -0.60 -7.33 22.54
C ASP A 164 0.79 -6.80 22.15
N GLY A 165 0.85 -5.96 21.10
CA GLY A 165 2.07 -5.30 20.66
C GLY A 165 3.09 -6.26 20.07
N VAL A 166 2.66 -7.32 19.40
CA VAL A 166 3.56 -8.30 18.76
C VAL A 166 4.46 -7.63 17.71
N SER A 167 5.51 -8.33 17.31
CA SER A 167 6.47 -7.82 16.33
C SER A 167 5.87 -7.65 14.94
N GLU A 168 6.43 -6.73 14.13
CA GLU A 168 6.06 -6.53 12.74
C GLU A 168 6.14 -7.83 11.93
N GLN A 169 7.15 -8.65 12.19
CA GLN A 169 7.35 -9.93 11.52
C GLN A 169 6.24 -10.96 11.82
N GLU A 170 5.70 -10.94 13.03
CA GLU A 170 4.57 -11.82 13.40
C GLU A 170 3.28 -11.34 12.74
N ILE A 171 3.05 -10.03 12.70
CA ILE A 171 1.93 -9.41 11.98
C ILE A 171 2.00 -9.80 10.49
N GLU A 172 3.17 -9.65 9.87
CA GLU A 172 3.36 -9.98 8.47
C GLU A 172 3.14 -11.48 8.20
N ARG A 173 3.69 -12.35 9.04
CA ARG A 173 3.49 -13.80 8.92
C ARG A 173 2.02 -14.17 8.98
N TYR A 174 1.27 -13.59 9.90
CA TYR A 174 -0.17 -13.81 9.97
C TYR A 174 -0.89 -13.28 8.72
N ALA A 175 -0.58 -12.06 8.29
CA ALA A 175 -1.15 -11.45 7.09
C ALA A 175 -0.96 -12.34 5.84
N ARG A 176 0.22 -13.00 5.70
CA ARG A 176 0.50 -13.94 4.59
C ARG A 176 -0.37 -15.20 4.60
N THR A 177 -1.02 -15.53 5.71
CA THR A 177 -2.01 -16.62 5.74
C THR A 177 -3.37 -16.20 5.15
N GLN A 178 -3.63 -14.90 5.04
CA GLN A 178 -4.91 -14.34 4.61
C GLN A 178 -4.84 -13.75 3.19
N THR A 179 -3.77 -13.04 2.88
CA THR A 179 -3.62 -12.29 1.63
C THR A 179 -2.21 -12.45 1.05
N PRO A 180 -2.08 -12.39 -0.29
CA PRO A 180 -0.77 -12.42 -0.94
C PRO A 180 0.07 -11.19 -0.60
N SER A 181 1.39 -11.33 -0.71
CA SER A 181 2.32 -10.21 -0.59
C SER A 181 2.23 -9.28 -1.80
N ILE A 182 2.77 -8.08 -1.65
CA ILE A 182 2.90 -7.13 -2.77
C ILE A 182 3.73 -7.73 -3.92
N ARG A 183 4.71 -8.59 -3.60
CA ARG A 183 5.51 -9.32 -4.58
C ARG A 183 4.68 -10.35 -5.33
N ASP A 184 3.84 -11.12 -4.64
CA ASP A 184 2.97 -12.11 -5.26
C ASP A 184 1.98 -11.46 -6.24
N ASP A 185 1.39 -10.31 -5.88
CA ASP A 185 0.54 -9.54 -6.79
C ASP A 185 1.33 -9.05 -8.02
N GLY A 186 2.56 -8.59 -7.80
CA GLY A 186 3.48 -8.24 -8.89
C GLY A 186 3.78 -9.42 -9.81
N LEU A 187 4.10 -10.59 -9.27
CA LEU A 187 4.37 -11.80 -10.05
C LEU A 187 3.14 -12.26 -10.83
N ARG A 188 1.94 -12.12 -10.27
CA ARG A 188 0.68 -12.37 -10.97
C ARG A 188 0.56 -11.48 -12.23
N LYS A 189 0.91 -10.18 -12.12
CA LYS A 189 0.93 -9.25 -13.26
C LYS A 189 2.02 -9.55 -14.28
N VAL A 190 3.16 -10.09 -13.85
CA VAL A 190 4.20 -10.59 -14.78
C VAL A 190 3.65 -11.76 -15.60
N LEU A 191 3.01 -12.73 -14.96
CA LEU A 191 2.38 -13.86 -15.64
C LEU A 191 1.25 -13.43 -16.60
N ALA A 192 0.52 -12.37 -16.26
CA ALA A 192 -0.48 -11.76 -17.14
C ALA A 192 0.13 -10.94 -18.31
N GLY A 193 1.45 -10.75 -18.34
CA GLY A 193 2.12 -9.97 -19.37
C GLY A 193 1.83 -8.47 -19.29
N GLU A 194 1.47 -7.94 -18.12
CA GLU A 194 1.24 -6.52 -17.87
C GLU A 194 2.55 -5.76 -17.60
N THR A 195 3.51 -6.40 -16.94
CA THR A 195 4.80 -5.83 -16.55
C THR A 195 5.91 -6.86 -16.67
N THR A 196 7.16 -6.47 -16.37
CA THR A 196 8.30 -7.39 -16.38
C THR A 196 8.69 -7.83 -14.97
N LEU A 197 9.41 -8.95 -14.89
CA LEU A 197 9.93 -9.45 -13.62
C LEU A 197 10.89 -8.46 -12.96
N GLU A 198 11.74 -7.78 -13.77
CA GLU A 198 12.69 -6.80 -13.28
C GLU A 198 12.00 -5.59 -12.64
N GLU A 199 10.87 -5.13 -13.21
CA GLU A 199 10.09 -4.03 -12.62
C GLU A 199 9.54 -4.41 -11.25
N VAL A 200 9.01 -5.62 -11.10
CA VAL A 200 8.49 -6.11 -9.82
C VAL A 200 9.62 -6.23 -8.80
N LEU A 201 10.74 -6.87 -9.17
CA LEU A 201 11.90 -7.04 -8.30
C LEU A 201 12.49 -5.70 -7.87
N ARG A 202 12.54 -4.71 -8.76
CA ARG A 202 13.05 -3.36 -8.47
C ARG A 202 12.30 -2.68 -7.33
N VAL A 203 10.96 -2.85 -7.25
CA VAL A 203 10.12 -2.15 -6.25
C VAL A 203 9.77 -3.00 -5.04
N THR A 204 10.10 -4.31 -5.07
CA THR A 204 9.85 -5.26 -3.98
C THR A 204 11.13 -5.85 -3.40
N ARG A 205 12.30 -5.27 -3.70
CA ARG A 205 13.53 -5.59 -2.96
C ARG A 205 13.36 -5.08 -1.54
N GLU A 206 13.51 -5.97 -0.60
CA GLU A 206 13.82 -5.63 0.78
C GLU A 206 15.28 -5.18 0.78
N ASP A 207 15.55 -3.96 1.24
CA ASP A 207 16.90 -3.45 1.48
C ASP A 207 17.49 -4.09 2.73
#